data_2554ff8a9b1fa5904ce8fff59fd84614
#
_entry.id   2554ff8a9b1fa5904ce8fff59fd84614
#
_cell.length_a   1.000
_cell.length_b   1.000
_cell.length_c   1.000
_cell.angle_alpha   90.00
_cell.angle_beta   90.00
_cell.angle_gamma   90.00
#
_symmetry.space_group_name_H-M   'P 1'
#
loop_
_entity.id
_entity.type
_entity.pdbx_description
1 polymer ?
#
loop_
_entity_poly.entity_id
_entity_poly.type
_entity_poly.pdbx_seq_one_letter_code
_entity_poly.pdbx_strand_id
1 'polypeptide(L)'
;MCNVISHIHDSSIKMEKQMKIDDLYSNLNKDINSISKRKKTNARAFEKMAFDQNAESDLSMLSGAEDYSSSVPSFESYLSESFNRTAVERDSLTPISDKNSILKLRPLFGKSENHSSLTIGCHPDFIHLEEPNSKPESGYAVTMFIDIVGSTKLGVLYSPNDVFLFKNAVITGAIETITAFDGHVHRIMGDAVMAFFRSKDLEDSVHSLNSAIDAINCASYLIEVMDKIVMPQIKEDGLDKVGIRIGIDLGMKDWVLWSNYGIPGINEITATSFYVDIASKLQHKAPTNSIMIGDTLAKELGLIESDFIKIKKKKKNEEFVEEPYVINVSSNGNRLKYRQYLLDNKKYFSCLPHGMSESEIKLVVRHGPSKEITSLSEYMNCSKVIPKNNHVNFDVEYTNSSIKSTDNVEFKFEVINTGKDAKEKNKEGREYGNHESMVKANKLGGKYTASHWEETKYKGLHHMFISVYINGQQYTEKKKFSLFIA
;
A
#
# COMPACT_ATOMS: atom_id res chain seq x y z
N MET A 1 -3.49 -49.03 0.80
CA MET A 1 -3.63 -47.57 1.07
C MET A 1 -2.25 -46.93 1.09
N CYS A 2 -1.52 -47.01 -0.01
CA CYS A 2 -0.20 -46.37 -0.18
C CYS A 2 -0.09 -46.10 -1.67
N ASN A 3 -0.41 -44.87 -2.12
CA ASN A 3 -0.06 -44.37 -3.47
C ASN A 3 -0.88 -43.10 -3.80
N VAL A 4 -0.79 -42.05 -2.98
CA VAL A 4 -1.33 -40.72 -3.31
C VAL A 4 -0.32 -39.58 -3.00
N ILE A 5 0.92 -39.90 -2.64
CA ILE A 5 1.92 -38.88 -2.27
C ILE A 5 2.87 -38.53 -3.45
N SER A 6 2.60 -38.94 -4.67
CA SER A 6 3.56 -38.75 -5.78
C SER A 6 3.19 -37.69 -6.81
N HIS A 7 2.33 -36.74 -6.51
CA HIS A 7 2.09 -35.55 -7.37
C HIS A 7 2.21 -34.24 -6.61
N ILE A 8 3.27 -34.07 -5.83
CA ILE A 8 3.82 -32.74 -5.61
C ILE A 8 4.66 -32.48 -6.86
N HIS A 9 4.06 -31.77 -7.82
CA HIS A 9 4.80 -31.22 -8.94
C HIS A 9 6.02 -30.51 -8.41
N ASP A 10 7.15 -30.88 -8.95
CA ASP A 10 8.48 -30.28 -8.83
C ASP A 10 8.48 -28.86 -9.41
N SER A 11 7.68 -27.97 -8.83
CA SER A 11 7.95 -26.55 -8.88
C SER A 11 9.03 -26.33 -7.85
N SER A 12 10.28 -26.50 -8.28
CA SER A 12 11.48 -26.04 -7.59
C SER A 12 11.35 -24.54 -7.36
N ILE A 13 10.61 -24.17 -6.30
CA ILE A 13 10.72 -22.84 -5.70
C ILE A 13 12.12 -22.83 -5.10
N LYS A 14 13.12 -22.45 -5.94
CA LYS A 14 14.39 -21.99 -5.45
C LYS A 14 14.04 -21.01 -4.32
N MET A 15 14.66 -21.15 -3.16
CA MET A 15 14.70 -20.11 -2.14
C MET A 15 15.32 -18.88 -2.83
N GLU A 16 14.50 -18.11 -3.56
CA GLU A 16 14.92 -16.78 -4.01
C GLU A 16 15.07 -15.95 -2.75
N LYS A 17 16.28 -15.48 -2.54
CA LYS A 17 16.59 -14.47 -1.53
C LYS A 17 15.50 -13.40 -1.60
N GLN A 18 14.83 -13.12 -0.48
CA GLN A 18 13.73 -12.18 -0.44
C GLN A 18 14.12 -10.88 -1.14
N MET A 19 13.44 -10.55 -2.23
CA MET A 19 13.73 -9.40 -3.05
C MET A 19 13.52 -8.12 -2.22
N LYS A 20 14.45 -7.18 -2.28
CA LYS A 20 14.32 -5.90 -1.58
C LYS A 20 13.35 -4.98 -2.31
N ILE A 21 12.74 -4.03 -1.59
CA ILE A 21 11.87 -3.00 -2.19
C ILE A 21 12.61 -2.20 -3.26
N ASP A 22 13.89 -1.92 -3.07
CA ASP A 22 14.74 -1.22 -4.05
C ASP A 22 14.82 -1.97 -5.39
N ASP A 23 14.80 -3.30 -5.36
CA ASP A 23 14.83 -4.13 -6.58
C ASP A 23 13.47 -4.17 -7.28
N LEU A 24 12.36 -4.04 -6.52
CA LEU A 24 11.02 -3.93 -7.07
C LEU A 24 10.82 -2.63 -7.86
N TYR A 25 11.28 -1.53 -7.30
CA TYR A 25 11.11 -0.18 -7.82
C TYR A 25 12.43 0.41 -8.35
N SER A 26 13.23 -0.43 -9.03
CA SER A 26 14.58 -0.05 -9.49
C SER A 26 14.59 1.18 -10.42
N ASN A 27 13.56 1.37 -11.24
CA ASN A 27 13.47 2.54 -12.12
C ASN A 27 13.16 3.81 -11.33
N LEU A 28 12.16 3.78 -10.44
CA LEU A 28 11.89 4.90 -9.54
C LEU A 28 13.14 5.30 -8.77
N ASN A 29 13.90 4.32 -8.25
CA ASN A 29 15.14 4.57 -7.53
C ASN A 29 16.19 5.28 -8.42
N LYS A 30 16.35 4.85 -9.68
CA LYS A 30 17.24 5.52 -10.65
C LYS A 30 16.82 6.95 -10.94
N ASP A 31 15.52 7.18 -11.17
CA ASP A 31 14.97 8.48 -11.50
C ASP A 31 15.18 9.48 -10.36
N ILE A 32 14.81 9.10 -9.13
CA ILE A 32 14.99 9.94 -7.94
C ILE A 32 16.46 10.22 -7.68
N ASN A 33 17.36 9.22 -7.82
CA ASN A 33 18.80 9.40 -7.71
C ASN A 33 19.37 10.40 -8.72
N SER A 34 18.88 10.37 -9.97
CA SER A 34 19.32 11.29 -11.01
C SER A 34 18.93 12.74 -10.69
N ILE A 35 17.70 12.94 -10.17
CA ILE A 35 17.18 14.25 -9.79
C ILE A 35 17.96 14.82 -8.60
N SER A 36 18.21 14.04 -7.57
CA SER A 36 19.00 14.45 -6.40
C SER A 36 20.41 14.91 -6.76
N LYS A 37 21.06 14.28 -7.77
CA LYS A 37 22.39 14.70 -8.24
C LYS A 37 22.37 16.04 -8.98
N ARG A 38 21.29 16.40 -9.67
CA ARG A 38 21.17 17.68 -10.43
C ARG A 38 21.01 18.89 -9.53
N LYS A 39 20.48 18.73 -8.32
CA LYS A 39 20.21 19.82 -7.36
C LYS A 39 21.44 20.68 -7.04
N LYS A 40 22.61 20.07 -6.87
CA LYS A 40 23.85 20.81 -6.47
C LYS A 40 24.21 21.95 -7.43
N THR A 41 23.67 21.92 -8.66
CA THR A 41 23.91 22.94 -9.68
C THR A 41 22.91 24.11 -9.55
N ASN A 42 21.66 23.83 -9.18
CA ASN A 42 20.58 24.82 -9.18
C ASN A 42 20.46 25.64 -7.88
N ALA A 43 20.78 25.05 -6.72
CA ALA A 43 20.77 25.76 -5.44
C ALA A 43 21.71 26.98 -5.43
N ARG A 44 22.91 26.85 -6.02
CA ARG A 44 23.86 27.97 -6.17
C ARG A 44 23.33 29.10 -7.07
N ALA A 45 22.57 28.77 -8.11
CA ALA A 45 21.95 29.76 -8.99
C ALA A 45 20.84 30.53 -8.28
N PHE A 46 20.06 29.85 -7.45
CA PHE A 46 18.96 30.48 -6.68
C PHE A 46 19.47 31.38 -5.55
N GLU A 47 20.53 30.95 -4.83
CA GLU A 47 21.21 31.77 -3.83
C GLU A 47 21.79 33.05 -4.48
N LYS A 48 22.33 32.95 -5.69
CA LYS A 48 22.84 34.10 -6.44
C LYS A 48 21.73 35.04 -6.85
N MET A 49 20.58 34.54 -7.36
CA MET A 49 19.43 35.37 -7.69
C MET A 49 18.81 36.09 -6.47
N ALA A 50 18.71 35.38 -5.33
CA ALA A 50 18.20 35.98 -4.09
C ALA A 50 19.16 37.07 -3.57
N PHE A 51 20.46 36.88 -3.75
CA PHE A 51 21.47 37.89 -3.38
C PHE A 51 21.38 39.12 -4.31
N ASP A 52 21.24 38.89 -5.61
CA ASP A 52 21.11 39.97 -6.60
C ASP A 52 19.83 40.80 -6.39
N GLN A 53 18.69 40.19 -6.04
CA GLN A 53 17.46 40.91 -5.71
C GLN A 53 17.56 41.74 -4.41
N ASN A 54 18.26 41.27 -3.41
CA ASN A 54 18.52 42.03 -2.18
C ASN A 54 19.50 43.19 -2.45
N ALA A 55 20.46 42.99 -3.36
CA ALA A 55 21.37 44.05 -3.76
C ALA A 55 20.66 45.18 -4.54
N GLU A 56 19.70 44.85 -5.41
CA GLU A 56 18.90 45.86 -6.12
C GLU A 56 17.95 46.62 -5.17
N SER A 57 17.41 45.99 -4.13
CA SER A 57 16.58 46.66 -3.14
C SER A 57 17.35 47.65 -2.25
N ASP A 58 18.62 47.35 -1.97
CA ASP A 58 19.51 48.26 -1.23
C ASP A 58 20.06 49.41 -2.10
N LEU A 59 20.23 49.19 -3.42
CA LEU A 59 20.64 50.23 -4.37
C LEU A 59 19.52 51.28 -4.67
N SER A 60 18.25 50.90 -4.50
CA SER A 60 17.15 51.85 -4.68
C SER A 60 17.09 52.92 -3.60
N MET A 61 17.82 52.80 -2.51
CA MET A 61 17.98 53.82 -1.44
C MET A 61 19.17 54.75 -1.63
N LEU A 62 20.05 54.50 -2.59
CA LEU A 62 21.19 55.38 -2.90
C LEU A 62 20.98 55.94 -4.32
N SER A 63 20.22 57.07 -4.38
CA SER A 63 20.10 57.86 -5.60
C SER A 63 21.45 58.49 -5.95
N GLY A 64 22.04 58.07 -7.05
CA GLY A 64 23.10 58.81 -7.69
C GLY A 64 24.14 57.94 -8.38
N ALA A 65 24.14 58.03 -9.68
CA ALA A 65 25.25 57.86 -10.63
C ALA A 65 25.55 56.47 -11.25
N GLU A 66 25.36 56.51 -12.54
CA GLU A 66 26.24 56.03 -13.60
C GLU A 66 26.38 54.53 -13.92
N ASP A 67 26.01 54.27 -15.17
CA ASP A 67 26.38 53.15 -16.07
C ASP A 67 27.35 52.09 -15.53
N TYR A 68 26.81 50.92 -15.24
CA TYR A 68 27.53 49.66 -15.33
C TYR A 68 26.78 48.67 -16.23
N SER A 69 26.98 48.81 -17.54
CA SER A 69 26.64 47.76 -18.49
C SER A 69 27.75 46.69 -18.47
N SER A 70 27.57 45.62 -17.75
CA SER A 70 28.35 44.40 -17.96
C SER A 70 27.56 43.15 -17.59
N SER A 71 26.97 42.52 -18.63
CA SER A 71 26.75 41.09 -18.80
C SER A 71 26.19 40.29 -17.59
N VAL A 72 24.98 40.65 -17.17
CA VAL A 72 24.09 39.68 -16.52
C VAL A 72 23.31 39.00 -17.66
N PRO A 73 23.34 37.66 -17.82
CA PRO A 73 22.49 36.98 -18.79
C PRO A 73 21.03 37.32 -18.48
N SER A 74 20.29 37.82 -19.46
CA SER A 74 18.88 38.13 -19.31
C SER A 74 18.11 36.88 -18.89
N PHE A 75 17.05 37.05 -18.10
CA PHE A 75 16.11 35.98 -17.73
C PHE A 75 15.66 35.18 -18.95
N GLU A 76 15.55 35.84 -20.11
CA GLU A 76 15.26 35.20 -21.42
C GLU A 76 16.38 34.29 -21.91
N SER A 77 17.68 34.65 -21.68
CA SER A 77 18.79 33.79 -22.07
C SER A 77 18.88 32.56 -21.15
N TYR A 78 18.53 32.71 -19.88
CA TYR A 78 18.47 31.58 -18.91
C TYR A 78 17.31 30.63 -19.22
N LEU A 79 16.14 31.16 -19.60
CA LEU A 79 15.02 30.36 -20.08
C LEU A 79 15.36 29.66 -21.39
N SER A 80 16.03 30.32 -22.33
CA SER A 80 16.41 29.73 -23.62
C SER A 80 17.47 28.63 -23.47
N GLU A 81 18.46 28.78 -22.57
CA GLU A 81 19.41 27.71 -22.26
C GLU A 81 18.76 26.52 -21.55
N SER A 82 17.84 26.77 -20.61
CA SER A 82 17.10 25.72 -19.95
C SER A 82 16.11 25.01 -20.92
N PHE A 83 15.46 25.75 -21.83
CA PHE A 83 14.62 25.19 -22.88
C PHE A 83 15.41 24.40 -23.92
N ASN A 84 16.61 24.85 -24.32
CA ASN A 84 17.45 24.12 -25.27
C ASN A 84 18.05 22.86 -24.68
N ARG A 85 18.42 22.84 -23.39
CA ARG A 85 18.83 21.60 -22.68
C ARG A 85 17.67 20.61 -22.56
N THR A 86 16.46 21.07 -22.30
CA THR A 86 15.27 20.22 -22.24
C THR A 86 14.88 19.63 -23.59
N ALA A 87 15.18 20.29 -24.72
CA ALA A 87 14.87 19.78 -26.06
C ALA A 87 15.76 18.58 -26.46
N VAL A 88 17.01 18.53 -26.02
CA VAL A 88 17.94 17.43 -26.34
C VAL A 88 17.73 16.20 -25.44
N GLU A 89 17.19 16.40 -24.23
CA GLU A 89 16.91 15.30 -23.28
C GLU A 89 15.48 14.75 -23.39
N ARG A 90 14.59 15.32 -24.22
CA ARG A 90 13.18 14.90 -24.33
C ARG A 90 12.97 13.47 -24.82
N ASP A 91 13.89 12.91 -25.59
CA ASP A 91 13.79 11.52 -26.03
C ASP A 91 14.04 10.48 -24.91
N SER A 92 14.54 10.90 -23.74
CA SER A 92 14.79 10.03 -22.58
C SER A 92 13.80 10.23 -21.40
N LEU A 93 12.82 11.14 -21.52
CA LEU A 93 11.98 11.61 -20.41
C LEU A 93 10.59 10.96 -20.32
N THR A 94 10.20 10.12 -21.25
CA THR A 94 9.04 9.25 -21.03
C THR A 94 9.48 8.11 -20.11
N PRO A 95 8.96 8.03 -18.87
CA PRO A 95 9.21 6.85 -18.06
C PRO A 95 8.63 5.66 -18.84
N ILE A 96 9.51 4.83 -19.38
CA ILE A 96 9.08 3.52 -19.86
C ILE A 96 8.76 2.75 -18.60
N SER A 97 7.46 2.63 -18.29
CA SER A 97 7.02 1.66 -17.30
C SER A 97 7.50 0.30 -17.80
N ASP A 98 8.53 -0.26 -17.16
CA ASP A 98 8.99 -1.61 -17.48
C ASP A 98 8.09 -2.67 -16.83
N LYS A 99 6.99 -2.24 -16.16
CA LYS A 99 6.02 -3.10 -15.46
C LYS A 99 6.65 -4.07 -14.45
N ASN A 100 7.90 -3.83 -14.09
CA ASN A 100 8.70 -4.74 -13.28
C ASN A 100 8.10 -4.89 -11.88
N SER A 101 7.65 -3.78 -11.25
CA SER A 101 6.96 -3.80 -9.96
C SER A 101 5.65 -4.59 -10.03
N ILE A 102 4.88 -4.43 -11.11
CA ILE A 102 3.62 -5.15 -11.33
C ILE A 102 3.89 -6.67 -11.40
N LEU A 103 4.80 -7.09 -12.28
CA LEU A 103 5.10 -8.51 -12.50
C LEU A 103 5.67 -9.20 -11.25
N LYS A 104 6.42 -8.47 -10.42
CA LYS A 104 7.04 -9.01 -9.20
C LYS A 104 6.10 -9.03 -8.00
N LEU A 105 5.19 -8.06 -7.87
CA LEU A 105 4.26 -7.99 -6.74
C LEU A 105 3.09 -8.97 -6.88
N ARG A 106 2.50 -9.07 -8.06
CA ARG A 106 1.29 -9.86 -8.29
C ARG A 106 1.38 -11.32 -7.83
N PRO A 107 2.44 -12.09 -8.15
CA PRO A 107 2.56 -13.50 -7.72
C PRO A 107 2.58 -13.65 -6.20
N LEU A 108 3.13 -12.70 -5.46
CA LEU A 108 3.23 -12.75 -4.00
C LEU A 108 1.85 -12.69 -3.30
N PHE A 109 0.84 -12.21 -4.01
CA PHE A 109 -0.54 -12.12 -3.54
C PHE A 109 -1.49 -13.07 -4.30
N GLY A 110 -0.93 -14.06 -5.02
CA GLY A 110 -1.70 -15.04 -5.78
C GLY A 110 -2.51 -14.43 -6.93
N LYS A 111 -2.09 -13.26 -7.44
CA LYS A 111 -2.75 -12.59 -8.56
C LYS A 111 -2.18 -13.07 -9.89
N SER A 112 -3.04 -13.18 -10.90
CA SER A 112 -2.64 -13.53 -12.27
C SER A 112 -1.61 -12.52 -12.82
N GLU A 113 -0.68 -13.01 -13.65
CA GLU A 113 0.24 -12.14 -14.40
C GLU A 113 -0.51 -11.23 -15.39
N ASN A 114 -1.66 -11.69 -15.89
CA ASN A 114 -2.54 -10.88 -16.72
C ASN A 114 -3.21 -9.81 -15.83
N HIS A 115 -2.89 -8.57 -16.08
CA HIS A 115 -3.55 -7.40 -15.47
C HIS A 115 -4.31 -6.63 -16.54
N SER A 116 -5.29 -5.84 -16.12
CA SER A 116 -5.97 -4.89 -17.02
C SER A 116 -4.96 -3.95 -17.65
N SER A 117 -5.24 -3.49 -18.87
CA SER A 117 -4.40 -2.48 -19.53
C SER A 117 -4.28 -1.25 -18.63
N LEU A 118 -3.09 -0.65 -18.60
CA LEU A 118 -2.86 0.63 -17.94
C LEU A 118 -3.68 1.71 -18.64
N THR A 119 -4.86 1.97 -18.14
CA THR A 119 -5.76 3.03 -18.62
C THR A 119 -6.12 3.95 -17.47
N ILE A 120 -6.38 5.19 -17.78
CA ILE A 120 -6.86 6.20 -16.83
C ILE A 120 -8.26 6.65 -17.24
N GLY A 121 -9.09 7.00 -16.27
CA GLY A 121 -10.41 7.56 -16.52
C GLY A 121 -11.54 6.64 -16.06
N CYS A 122 -12.53 6.40 -16.89
CA CYS A 122 -13.66 5.56 -16.56
C CYS A 122 -13.23 4.16 -16.13
N HIS A 123 -13.80 3.69 -15.01
CA HIS A 123 -13.57 2.31 -14.58
C HIS A 123 -14.14 1.32 -15.61
N PRO A 124 -13.40 0.27 -16.01
CA PRO A 124 -13.82 -0.67 -17.07
C PRO A 124 -15.22 -1.27 -16.87
N ASP A 125 -15.62 -1.50 -15.62
CA ASP A 125 -16.94 -2.03 -15.29
C ASP A 125 -18.11 -1.12 -15.68
N PHE A 126 -17.87 0.18 -15.88
CA PHE A 126 -18.89 1.22 -16.11
C PHE A 126 -18.75 1.95 -17.43
N ILE A 127 -17.91 1.48 -18.34
CA ILE A 127 -17.75 2.08 -19.70
C ILE A 127 -19.10 2.15 -20.43
N HIS A 128 -19.99 1.19 -20.23
CA HIS A 128 -21.33 1.18 -20.83
C HIS A 128 -22.19 2.40 -20.44
N LEU A 129 -21.84 3.11 -19.35
CA LEU A 129 -22.53 4.34 -18.96
C LEU A 129 -22.17 5.54 -19.88
N GLU A 130 -21.25 5.40 -20.83
CA GLU A 130 -21.01 6.39 -21.89
C GLU A 130 -22.13 6.43 -22.92
N GLU A 131 -22.91 5.35 -23.04
CA GLU A 131 -23.98 5.28 -24.01
C GLU A 131 -25.08 6.32 -23.71
N PRO A 132 -25.65 6.94 -24.75
CA PRO A 132 -26.74 7.89 -24.59
C PRO A 132 -27.92 7.26 -23.82
N ASN A 133 -28.46 7.98 -22.83
CA ASN A 133 -29.56 7.55 -21.98
C ASN A 133 -29.25 6.40 -21.02
N SER A 134 -28.01 6.04 -20.78
CA SER A 134 -27.60 5.12 -19.73
C SER A 134 -28.08 5.60 -18.36
N LYS A 135 -28.61 4.70 -17.56
CA LYS A 135 -29.08 5.02 -16.22
C LYS A 135 -27.95 4.85 -15.21
N PRO A 136 -27.91 5.70 -14.16
CA PRO A 136 -26.99 5.49 -13.05
C PRO A 136 -27.13 4.09 -12.45
N GLU A 137 -26.02 3.49 -12.02
CA GLU A 137 -25.95 2.12 -11.55
C GLU A 137 -25.29 2.03 -10.18
N SER A 138 -25.83 1.22 -9.27
CA SER A 138 -25.26 0.99 -7.97
C SER A 138 -24.13 -0.04 -8.04
N GLY A 139 -23.01 0.25 -7.37
CA GLY A 139 -21.87 -0.68 -7.31
C GLY A 139 -20.89 -0.26 -6.23
N TYR A 140 -20.36 -1.20 -5.43
CA TYR A 140 -19.40 -0.86 -4.40
C TYR A 140 -18.15 -0.17 -4.97
N ALA A 141 -17.48 0.61 -4.13
CA ALA A 141 -16.19 1.20 -4.46
C ALA A 141 -15.29 1.27 -3.22
N VAL A 142 -14.07 0.78 -3.33
CA VAL A 142 -13.00 1.16 -2.41
C VAL A 142 -12.24 2.30 -3.07
N THR A 143 -12.30 3.47 -2.46
CA THR A 143 -11.71 4.68 -3.02
C THR A 143 -10.41 5.02 -2.30
N MET A 144 -9.37 5.27 -3.07
CA MET A 144 -8.07 5.72 -2.56
C MET A 144 -7.72 7.07 -3.16
N PHE A 145 -7.32 8.01 -2.29
CA PHE A 145 -6.67 9.26 -2.69
C PHE A 145 -5.24 9.27 -2.19
N ILE A 146 -4.32 9.63 -3.06
CA ILE A 146 -2.88 9.78 -2.80
C ILE A 146 -2.50 11.21 -3.18
N ASP A 147 -1.71 11.90 -2.36
CA ASP A 147 -1.28 13.27 -2.60
C ASP A 147 0.16 13.49 -2.13
N ILE A 148 0.95 14.22 -2.89
CA ILE A 148 2.35 14.55 -2.54
C ILE A 148 2.38 15.77 -1.66
N VAL A 149 2.74 15.57 -0.39
CA VAL A 149 2.90 16.64 0.59
C VAL A 149 4.21 17.39 0.38
N GLY A 150 4.16 18.71 0.50
CA GLY A 150 5.37 19.55 0.45
C GLY A 150 5.90 19.77 -0.96
N SER A 151 5.14 19.42 -2.00
CA SER A 151 5.52 19.62 -3.40
C SER A 151 5.81 21.08 -3.76
N THR A 152 5.14 22.04 -3.11
CA THR A 152 5.42 23.47 -3.28
C THR A 152 6.85 23.84 -2.82
N LYS A 153 7.37 23.17 -1.79
CA LYS A 153 8.76 23.37 -1.32
C LYS A 153 9.80 22.86 -2.31
N LEU A 154 9.45 21.83 -3.09
CA LEU A 154 10.32 21.37 -4.18
C LEU A 154 10.56 22.48 -5.18
N GLY A 155 9.54 23.28 -5.51
CA GLY A 155 9.65 24.42 -6.44
C GLY A 155 10.55 25.54 -5.97
N VAL A 156 10.86 25.63 -4.68
CA VAL A 156 11.83 26.60 -4.12
C VAL A 156 13.27 26.12 -4.30
N LEU A 157 13.51 24.80 -4.26
CA LEU A 157 14.85 24.23 -4.24
C LEU A 157 15.28 23.62 -5.58
N TYR A 158 14.32 23.25 -6.42
CA TYR A 158 14.57 22.57 -7.69
C TYR A 158 13.98 23.36 -8.87
N SER A 159 14.55 23.15 -10.06
CA SER A 159 13.99 23.69 -11.28
C SER A 159 12.60 23.13 -11.54
N PRO A 160 11.72 23.84 -12.30
CA PRO A 160 10.42 23.31 -12.70
C PRO A 160 10.49 21.93 -13.38
N ASN A 161 11.54 21.69 -14.16
CA ASN A 161 11.78 20.41 -14.80
C ASN A 161 12.09 19.30 -13.80
N ASP A 162 12.94 19.54 -12.80
CA ASP A 162 13.26 18.55 -11.78
C ASP A 162 12.05 18.26 -10.88
N VAL A 163 11.24 19.30 -10.57
CA VAL A 163 9.98 19.14 -9.83
C VAL A 163 9.00 18.27 -10.62
N PHE A 164 8.88 18.52 -11.95
CA PHE A 164 8.06 17.68 -12.83
C PHE A 164 8.54 16.24 -12.81
N LEU A 165 9.83 16.00 -13.00
CA LEU A 165 10.42 14.66 -13.03
C LEU A 165 10.19 13.92 -11.71
N PHE A 166 10.38 14.61 -10.57
CA PHE A 166 10.12 14.05 -9.25
C PHE A 166 8.65 13.62 -9.08
N LYS A 167 7.73 14.55 -9.36
CA LYS A 167 6.28 14.26 -9.25
C LYS A 167 5.88 13.12 -10.19
N ASN A 168 6.36 13.14 -11.41
CA ASN A 168 6.06 12.12 -12.41
C ASN A 168 6.61 10.75 -12.00
N ALA A 169 7.81 10.66 -11.45
CA ALA A 169 8.38 9.42 -10.95
C ALA A 169 7.53 8.83 -9.81
N VAL A 170 7.13 9.64 -8.82
CA VAL A 170 6.26 9.20 -7.72
C VAL A 170 4.89 8.77 -8.22
N ILE A 171 4.28 9.52 -9.15
CA ILE A 171 2.98 9.18 -9.75
C ILE A 171 3.08 7.88 -10.56
N THR A 172 4.14 7.68 -11.33
CA THR A 172 4.36 6.43 -12.08
C THR A 172 4.47 5.23 -11.14
N GLY A 173 5.26 5.34 -10.08
CA GLY A 173 5.35 4.31 -9.04
C GLY A 173 4.01 4.02 -8.36
N ALA A 174 3.19 5.06 -8.14
CA ALA A 174 1.84 4.90 -7.61
C ALA A 174 0.92 4.15 -8.60
N ILE A 175 0.93 4.51 -9.88
CA ILE A 175 0.14 3.85 -10.94
C ILE A 175 0.51 2.36 -11.04
N GLU A 176 1.80 2.04 -11.09
CA GLU A 176 2.27 0.66 -11.15
C GLU A 176 1.84 -0.15 -9.93
N THR A 177 1.95 0.44 -8.72
CA THR A 177 1.54 -0.24 -7.48
C THR A 177 0.03 -0.44 -7.43
N ILE A 178 -0.77 0.58 -7.79
CA ILE A 178 -2.24 0.47 -7.89
C ILE A 178 -2.61 -0.67 -8.83
N THR A 179 -2.00 -0.75 -10.01
CA THR A 179 -2.25 -1.80 -11.01
C THR A 179 -1.81 -3.18 -10.50
N ALA A 180 -0.70 -3.27 -9.77
CA ALA A 180 -0.24 -4.53 -9.18
C ALA A 180 -1.28 -5.15 -8.22
N PHE A 181 -2.09 -4.32 -7.58
CA PHE A 181 -3.16 -4.71 -6.67
C PHE A 181 -4.57 -4.63 -7.28
N ASP A 182 -4.70 -4.72 -8.62
CA ASP A 182 -5.97 -4.68 -9.36
C ASP A 182 -6.79 -3.38 -9.14
N GLY A 183 -6.13 -2.28 -8.73
CA GLY A 183 -6.73 -0.96 -8.69
C GLY A 183 -6.76 -0.31 -10.09
N HIS A 184 -7.73 0.57 -10.29
CA HIS A 184 -7.88 1.36 -11.50
C HIS A 184 -7.66 2.84 -11.20
N VAL A 185 -6.74 3.48 -11.93
CA VAL A 185 -6.48 4.91 -11.80
C VAL A 185 -7.59 5.69 -12.48
N HIS A 186 -8.35 6.44 -11.69
CA HIS A 186 -9.45 7.24 -12.21
C HIS A 186 -8.98 8.62 -12.67
N ARG A 187 -8.19 9.32 -11.86
CA ARG A 187 -7.70 10.66 -12.18
C ARG A 187 -6.29 10.91 -11.65
N ILE A 188 -5.56 11.76 -12.40
CA ILE A 188 -4.37 12.45 -11.92
C ILE A 188 -4.73 13.93 -11.80
N MET A 189 -4.62 14.49 -10.60
CA MET A 189 -5.03 15.86 -10.27
C MET A 189 -3.80 16.65 -9.79
N GLY A 190 -2.99 17.10 -10.74
CA GLY A 190 -1.70 17.72 -10.41
C GLY A 190 -0.71 16.73 -9.82
N ASP A 191 -0.53 16.77 -8.49
CA ASP A 191 0.31 15.84 -7.73
C ASP A 191 -0.47 14.83 -6.88
N ALA A 192 -1.78 14.75 -7.13
CA ALA A 192 -2.65 13.77 -6.49
C ALA A 192 -3.14 12.71 -7.50
N VAL A 193 -3.38 11.50 -7.00
CA VAL A 193 -3.94 10.38 -7.75
C VAL A 193 -5.20 9.90 -7.03
N MET A 194 -6.27 9.69 -7.81
CA MET A 194 -7.50 9.04 -7.34
C MET A 194 -7.62 7.68 -8.03
N ALA A 195 -7.86 6.64 -7.25
CA ALA A 195 -8.04 5.27 -7.75
C ALA A 195 -9.23 4.58 -7.10
N PHE A 196 -9.82 3.64 -7.84
CA PHE A 196 -10.84 2.74 -7.37
C PHE A 196 -10.33 1.30 -7.39
N PHE A 197 -10.65 0.55 -6.33
CA PHE A 197 -10.44 -0.89 -6.26
C PHE A 197 -11.80 -1.57 -6.23
N ARG A 198 -12.08 -2.35 -7.25
CA ARG A 198 -13.31 -3.14 -7.38
C ARG A 198 -13.18 -4.23 -8.44
N SER A 199 -14.08 -5.20 -8.40
CA SER A 199 -14.22 -6.24 -9.41
C SER A 199 -15.71 -6.42 -9.75
N LYS A 200 -16.02 -6.48 -11.05
CA LYS A 200 -17.39 -6.60 -11.56
C LYS A 200 -18.02 -7.97 -11.29
N ASP A 201 -17.23 -9.01 -11.44
CA ASP A 201 -17.74 -10.38 -11.50
C ASP A 201 -18.31 -10.87 -10.18
N LEU A 202 -18.09 -10.11 -9.10
CA LEU A 202 -18.28 -10.61 -7.75
C LEU A 202 -18.69 -9.44 -6.83
N GLU A 203 -19.93 -8.98 -6.99
CA GLU A 203 -20.51 -7.88 -6.18
C GLU A 203 -20.93 -8.30 -4.77
N ASP A 204 -20.52 -9.45 -4.29
CA ASP A 204 -20.79 -9.88 -2.93
C ASP A 204 -19.88 -9.20 -1.88
N SER A 205 -20.19 -9.38 -0.62
CA SER A 205 -19.45 -8.78 0.48
C SER A 205 -17.99 -9.25 0.54
N VAL A 206 -17.70 -10.48 0.14
CA VAL A 206 -16.33 -11.05 0.17
C VAL A 206 -15.42 -10.31 -0.81
N HIS A 207 -15.93 -9.95 -1.99
CA HIS A 207 -15.14 -9.31 -3.03
C HIS A 207 -14.88 -7.84 -2.77
N SER A 208 -15.85 -7.13 -2.17
CA SER A 208 -15.59 -5.78 -1.70
C SER A 208 -14.51 -5.73 -0.62
N LEU A 209 -14.42 -6.76 0.22
CA LEU A 209 -13.38 -6.88 1.23
C LEU A 209 -12.01 -7.27 0.63
N ASN A 210 -11.97 -8.11 -0.40
CA ASN A 210 -10.73 -8.38 -1.14
C ASN A 210 -10.18 -7.10 -1.77
N SER A 211 -11.04 -6.30 -2.41
CA SER A 211 -10.65 -4.98 -2.95
C SER A 211 -10.17 -4.01 -1.85
N ALA A 212 -10.76 -4.08 -0.66
CA ALA A 212 -10.31 -3.28 0.48
C ALA A 212 -8.93 -3.70 0.99
N ILE A 213 -8.64 -5.01 1.02
CA ILE A 213 -7.31 -5.54 1.34
C ILE A 213 -6.29 -5.10 0.28
N ASP A 214 -6.63 -5.21 -1.00
CA ASP A 214 -5.78 -4.75 -2.09
C ASP A 214 -5.43 -3.27 -1.98
N ALA A 215 -6.41 -2.43 -1.64
CA ALA A 215 -6.18 -1.00 -1.43
C ALA A 215 -5.24 -0.73 -0.25
N ILE A 216 -5.41 -1.41 0.89
CA ILE A 216 -4.52 -1.25 2.05
C ILE A 216 -3.11 -1.79 1.75
N ASN A 217 -3.00 -2.94 1.09
CA ASN A 217 -1.72 -3.50 0.67
C ASN A 217 -0.99 -2.53 -0.27
N CYS A 218 -1.67 -2.03 -1.30
CA CYS A 218 -1.15 -1.01 -2.21
C CYS A 218 -0.63 0.21 -1.45
N ALA A 219 -1.46 0.80 -0.58
CA ALA A 219 -1.07 1.96 0.21
C ALA A 219 0.14 1.69 1.11
N SER A 220 0.19 0.50 1.71
CA SER A 220 1.30 0.09 2.57
C SER A 220 2.62 0.01 1.81
N TYR A 221 2.62 -0.58 0.60
CA TYR A 221 3.80 -0.58 -0.27
C TYR A 221 4.22 0.82 -0.69
N LEU A 222 3.26 1.71 -1.01
CA LEU A 222 3.58 3.09 -1.38
C LEU A 222 4.27 3.87 -0.25
N ILE A 223 3.86 3.67 0.99
CA ILE A 223 4.55 4.27 2.14
C ILE A 223 5.99 3.73 2.26
N GLU A 224 6.19 2.42 2.09
CA GLU A 224 7.52 1.84 2.14
C GLU A 224 8.44 2.32 1.00
N VAL A 225 7.89 2.52 -0.19
CA VAL A 225 8.60 3.12 -1.33
C VAL A 225 9.05 4.54 -0.98
N MET A 226 8.16 5.35 -0.40
CA MET A 226 8.53 6.69 0.04
C MET A 226 9.62 6.66 1.10
N ASP A 227 9.48 5.82 2.11
CA ASP A 227 10.41 5.78 3.25
C ASP A 227 11.78 5.19 2.89
N LYS A 228 11.83 4.18 2.01
CA LYS A 228 13.08 3.46 1.68
C LYS A 228 13.78 3.97 0.43
N ILE A 229 13.04 4.48 -0.56
CA ILE A 229 13.59 4.89 -1.86
C ILE A 229 13.65 6.41 -1.97
N VAL A 230 12.51 7.10 -1.76
CA VAL A 230 12.42 8.52 -2.08
C VAL A 230 13.03 9.39 -0.97
N MET A 231 12.61 9.17 0.28
CA MET A 231 13.00 10.01 1.41
C MET A 231 14.52 10.01 1.71
N PRO A 232 15.24 8.90 1.64
CA PRO A 232 16.69 8.92 1.91
C PRO A 232 17.45 9.88 1.01
N GLN A 233 16.96 10.09 -0.22
CA GLN A 233 17.65 10.89 -1.23
C GLN A 233 17.34 12.39 -1.15
N ILE A 234 16.16 12.75 -0.59
CA ILE A 234 15.73 14.14 -0.47
C ILE A 234 15.89 14.72 0.94
N LYS A 235 16.06 13.89 1.98
CA LYS A 235 16.31 14.34 3.36
C LYS A 235 17.58 15.16 3.52
N GLU A 236 18.65 14.76 2.86
CA GLU A 236 19.93 15.48 2.86
C GLU A 236 19.77 16.93 2.37
N ASP A 237 18.66 17.21 1.71
CA ASP A 237 18.34 18.49 1.11
C ASP A 237 17.45 19.37 2.00
N GLY A 238 17.16 18.96 3.24
CA GLY A 238 16.26 19.68 4.14
C GLY A 238 14.78 19.53 3.76
N LEU A 239 14.43 18.51 2.95
CA LEU A 239 13.08 18.21 2.48
C LEU A 239 12.40 17.10 3.31
N ASP A 240 12.73 17.01 4.57
CA ASP A 240 12.19 16.03 5.53
C ASP A 240 10.65 16.03 5.64
N LYS A 241 9.99 17.06 5.13
CA LYS A 241 8.53 17.22 5.13
C LYS A 241 7.85 16.89 3.80
N VAL A 242 8.62 16.48 2.79
CA VAL A 242 8.07 15.95 1.53
C VAL A 242 7.70 14.50 1.74
N GLY A 243 6.61 14.04 1.14
CA GLY A 243 6.15 12.66 1.26
C GLY A 243 4.78 12.49 0.63
N ILE A 244 4.09 11.42 0.92
CA ILE A 244 2.71 11.20 0.45
C ILE A 244 1.73 11.11 1.62
N ARG A 245 0.46 11.43 1.33
CA ARG A 245 -0.67 11.19 2.22
C ARG A 245 -1.68 10.31 1.51
N ILE A 246 -2.18 9.30 2.19
CA ILE A 246 -3.15 8.38 1.61
C ILE A 246 -4.41 8.34 2.47
N GLY A 247 -5.57 8.44 1.81
CA GLY A 247 -6.88 8.26 2.42
C GLY A 247 -7.65 7.17 1.70
N ILE A 248 -8.25 6.23 2.45
CA ILE A 248 -8.98 5.09 1.89
C ILE A 248 -10.29 4.89 2.65
N ASP A 249 -11.37 4.68 1.89
CA ASP A 249 -12.61 4.19 2.49
C ASP A 249 -13.37 3.26 1.54
N LEU A 250 -14.30 2.49 2.11
CA LEU A 250 -15.15 1.54 1.43
C LEU A 250 -16.59 2.02 1.43
N GLY A 251 -17.16 2.22 0.26
CA GLY A 251 -18.60 2.37 0.04
C GLY A 251 -19.20 1.06 -0.44
N MET A 252 -20.18 0.53 0.30
CA MET A 252 -20.91 -0.67 -0.11
C MET A 252 -21.86 -0.35 -1.27
N LYS A 253 -22.27 -1.38 -2.03
CA LYS A 253 -23.07 -1.27 -3.26
C LYS A 253 -24.25 -0.31 -3.16
N ASP A 254 -25.05 -0.42 -2.12
CA ASP A 254 -26.29 0.38 -1.98
C ASP A 254 -26.05 1.86 -1.68
N TRP A 255 -24.79 2.23 -1.37
CA TRP A 255 -24.37 3.57 -0.97
C TRP A 255 -23.44 4.24 -1.98
N VAL A 256 -23.22 3.63 -3.12
CA VAL A 256 -22.38 4.17 -4.19
C VAL A 256 -23.12 4.13 -5.51
N LEU A 257 -23.25 5.28 -6.15
CA LEU A 257 -23.88 5.43 -7.44
C LEU A 257 -22.84 5.81 -8.49
N TRP A 258 -22.72 5.00 -9.52
CA TRP A 258 -21.91 5.28 -10.70
C TRP A 258 -22.78 5.94 -11.76
N SER A 259 -22.31 7.04 -12.30
CA SER A 259 -23.06 7.83 -13.27
C SER A 259 -22.15 8.63 -14.17
N ASN A 260 -22.68 9.00 -15.32
CA ASN A 260 -22.05 9.91 -16.27
C ASN A 260 -22.42 11.35 -15.90
N TYR A 261 -21.43 12.17 -15.62
CA TYR A 261 -21.54 13.59 -15.29
C TYR A 261 -21.10 14.46 -16.44
N GLY A 262 -21.80 15.56 -16.64
CA GLY A 262 -21.43 16.55 -17.64
C GLY A 262 -22.43 16.61 -18.80
N ILE A 263 -21.94 16.98 -19.97
CA ILE A 263 -22.72 17.09 -21.21
C ILE A 263 -22.08 16.20 -22.28
N PRO A 264 -22.82 15.81 -23.35
CA PRO A 264 -22.25 15.01 -24.42
C PRO A 264 -20.95 15.59 -24.97
N GLY A 265 -19.89 14.75 -24.97
CA GLY A 265 -18.53 15.13 -25.41
C GLY A 265 -17.65 15.81 -24.34
N ILE A 266 -18.22 16.24 -23.21
CA ILE A 266 -17.48 16.78 -22.06
C ILE A 266 -18.08 16.14 -20.80
N ASN A 267 -17.74 14.89 -20.56
CA ASN A 267 -18.35 14.09 -19.52
C ASN A 267 -17.33 13.18 -18.84
N GLU A 268 -17.71 12.70 -17.69
CA GLU A 268 -16.91 11.78 -16.89
C GLU A 268 -17.80 10.78 -16.16
N ILE A 269 -17.46 9.52 -16.26
CA ILE A 269 -18.12 8.46 -15.48
C ILE A 269 -17.34 8.28 -14.18
N THR A 270 -18.02 8.54 -13.08
CA THR A 270 -17.42 8.45 -11.74
C THR A 270 -18.42 7.99 -10.69
N ALA A 271 -17.91 7.59 -9.52
CA ALA A 271 -18.71 7.20 -8.37
C ALA A 271 -19.11 8.42 -7.52
N THR A 272 -20.37 8.51 -7.17
CA THR A 272 -20.89 9.45 -6.18
C THR A 272 -21.23 8.72 -4.91
N SER A 273 -20.60 9.11 -3.80
CA SER A 273 -20.86 8.52 -2.50
C SER A 273 -20.27 9.36 -1.37
N PHE A 274 -20.95 9.33 -0.22
CA PHE A 274 -20.38 9.84 1.03
C PHE A 274 -18.99 9.25 1.31
N TYR A 275 -18.76 7.97 1.02
CA TYR A 275 -17.51 7.26 1.27
C TYR A 275 -16.38 7.69 0.32
N VAL A 276 -16.70 8.04 -0.91
CA VAL A 276 -15.75 8.64 -1.87
C VAL A 276 -15.25 9.99 -1.34
N ASP A 277 -16.18 10.84 -0.88
CA ASP A 277 -15.84 12.14 -0.29
C ASP A 277 -15.03 11.99 1.00
N ILE A 278 -15.35 10.97 1.80
CA ILE A 278 -14.61 10.66 3.04
C ILE A 278 -13.18 10.26 2.72
N ALA A 279 -12.92 9.43 1.71
CA ALA A 279 -11.57 9.03 1.33
C ALA A 279 -10.69 10.25 1.00
N SER A 280 -11.21 11.25 0.28
CA SER A 280 -10.53 12.52 0.02
C SER A 280 -10.25 13.29 1.33
N LYS A 281 -11.24 13.41 2.22
CA LYS A 281 -11.04 14.09 3.51
C LYS A 281 -10.04 13.39 4.41
N LEU A 282 -10.01 12.07 4.40
CA LEU A 282 -9.02 11.25 5.12
C LEU A 282 -7.61 11.53 4.61
N GLN A 283 -7.41 11.58 3.30
CA GLN A 283 -6.14 11.93 2.68
C GLN A 283 -5.66 13.31 3.16
N HIS A 284 -6.51 14.33 3.14
CA HIS A 284 -6.16 15.67 3.63
C HIS A 284 -5.78 15.71 5.12
N LYS A 285 -6.36 14.83 5.93
CA LYS A 285 -6.06 14.71 7.35
C LYS A 285 -4.88 13.80 7.67
N ALA A 286 -4.41 13.01 6.72
CA ALA A 286 -3.29 12.10 6.95
C ALA A 286 -1.98 12.87 7.25
N PRO A 287 -1.19 12.44 8.23
CA PRO A 287 0.19 12.89 8.37
C PRO A 287 1.02 12.52 7.14
N THR A 288 2.16 13.16 6.96
CA THR A 288 3.12 12.79 5.90
C THR A 288 3.54 11.33 6.06
N ASN A 289 3.65 10.62 4.96
CA ASN A 289 3.96 9.19 4.87
C ASN A 289 3.07 8.34 5.77
N SER A 290 1.75 8.59 5.68
CA SER A 290 0.78 7.89 6.51
C SER A 290 -0.51 7.59 5.74
N ILE A 291 -1.22 6.57 6.22
CA ILE A 291 -2.47 6.08 5.68
C ILE A 291 -3.58 6.33 6.70
N MET A 292 -4.62 7.04 6.28
CA MET A 292 -5.85 7.17 7.04
C MET A 292 -6.94 6.31 6.41
N ILE A 293 -7.67 5.57 7.23
CA ILE A 293 -8.79 4.73 6.81
C ILE A 293 -10.09 5.13 7.48
N GLY A 294 -11.19 4.94 6.77
CA GLY A 294 -12.53 5.25 7.25
C GLY A 294 -13.13 4.16 8.14
N ASP A 295 -14.21 4.52 8.80
CA ASP A 295 -14.89 3.66 9.78
C ASP A 295 -15.48 2.41 9.15
N THR A 296 -16.05 2.53 7.94
CA THR A 296 -16.64 1.38 7.23
C THR A 296 -15.57 0.37 6.86
N LEU A 297 -14.48 0.81 6.24
CA LEU A 297 -13.36 -0.06 5.88
C LEU A 297 -12.77 -0.76 7.11
N ALA A 298 -12.54 -0.01 8.20
CA ALA A 298 -11.98 -0.57 9.44
C ALA A 298 -12.91 -1.61 10.09
N LYS A 299 -14.23 -1.38 10.07
CA LYS A 299 -15.22 -2.32 10.59
C LYS A 299 -15.34 -3.57 9.74
N GLU A 300 -15.43 -3.39 8.42
CA GLU A 300 -15.65 -4.49 7.51
C GLU A 300 -14.43 -5.44 7.42
N LEU A 301 -13.21 -4.94 7.59
CA LEU A 301 -12.01 -5.77 7.72
C LEU A 301 -11.73 -6.26 9.16
N GLY A 302 -12.59 -5.93 10.13
CA GLY A 302 -12.42 -6.36 11.53
C GLY A 302 -11.19 -5.77 12.21
N LEU A 303 -10.72 -4.61 11.76
CA LEU A 303 -9.53 -3.93 12.33
C LEU A 303 -9.83 -3.13 13.61
N ILE A 304 -11.10 -2.93 13.94
CA ILE A 304 -11.50 -2.23 15.16
C ILE A 304 -10.95 -2.97 16.39
N GLU A 305 -10.35 -2.22 17.32
CA GLU A 305 -9.67 -2.75 18.51
C GLU A 305 -8.49 -3.69 18.22
N SER A 306 -7.96 -3.69 17.02
CA SER A 306 -6.69 -4.32 16.71
C SER A 306 -5.52 -3.37 16.96
N ASP A 307 -4.30 -3.91 16.96
CA ASP A 307 -3.06 -3.14 17.08
C ASP A 307 -2.64 -2.46 15.77
N PHE A 308 -3.38 -2.69 14.68
CA PHE A 308 -3.05 -2.19 13.34
C PHE A 308 -3.58 -0.79 13.09
N ILE A 309 -4.58 -0.33 13.85
CA ILE A 309 -5.17 1.00 13.71
C ILE A 309 -5.18 1.73 15.05
N LYS A 310 -5.06 3.05 14.99
CA LYS A 310 -5.10 3.92 16.15
C LYS A 310 -5.86 5.21 15.85
N ILE A 311 -6.42 5.82 16.89
CA ILE A 311 -7.01 7.14 16.80
C ILE A 311 -5.89 8.14 16.55
N LYS A 312 -6.08 8.99 15.52
CA LYS A 312 -5.17 10.09 15.22
C LYS A 312 -5.15 11.09 16.37
N LYS A 313 -3.97 11.56 16.73
CA LYS A 313 -3.77 12.65 17.69
C LYS A 313 -3.35 13.93 16.99
N LYS A 314 -3.89 15.06 17.41
CA LYS A 314 -3.54 16.39 16.91
C LYS A 314 -2.98 17.23 18.06
N LYS A 315 -1.89 17.96 17.81
CA LYS A 315 -1.34 18.90 18.78
C LYS A 315 -2.26 20.12 18.88
N LYS A 316 -2.73 20.44 20.09
CA LYS A 316 -3.53 21.62 20.41
C LYS A 316 -3.02 22.20 21.72
N ASN A 317 -2.57 23.46 21.70
CA ASN A 317 -2.02 24.15 22.90
C ASN A 317 -0.98 23.30 23.67
N GLU A 318 0.01 22.75 22.93
CA GLU A 318 1.10 21.88 23.43
C GLU A 318 0.70 20.48 23.87
N GLU A 319 -0.58 20.15 23.99
CA GLU A 319 -1.08 18.83 24.32
C GLU A 319 -1.51 18.04 23.06
N PHE A 320 -1.41 16.71 23.12
CA PHE A 320 -1.92 15.84 22.09
C PHE A 320 -3.35 15.40 22.39
N VAL A 321 -4.30 15.90 21.59
CA VAL A 321 -5.73 15.58 21.71
C VAL A 321 -6.13 14.59 20.64
N GLU A 322 -6.94 13.60 20.99
CA GLU A 322 -7.49 12.65 20.03
C GLU A 322 -8.46 13.31 19.04
N GLU A 323 -8.31 12.98 17.76
CA GLU A 323 -9.19 13.39 16.67
C GLU A 323 -9.90 12.17 16.06
N PRO A 324 -10.94 11.63 16.75
CA PRO A 324 -11.54 10.35 16.34
C PRO A 324 -12.48 10.46 15.14
N TYR A 325 -12.84 11.67 14.71
CA TYR A 325 -13.83 11.87 13.65
C TYR A 325 -13.29 12.67 12.48
N VAL A 326 -13.51 12.15 11.26
CA VAL A 326 -13.33 12.91 10.01
C VAL A 326 -14.51 13.86 9.78
N ILE A 327 -15.71 13.40 10.09
CA ILE A 327 -16.96 14.18 10.13
C ILE A 327 -17.53 14.17 11.53
N ASN A 328 -17.88 15.35 12.05
CA ASN A 328 -18.58 15.52 13.32
C ASN A 328 -19.44 16.79 13.21
N VAL A 329 -20.59 16.64 12.57
CA VAL A 329 -21.52 17.73 12.31
C VAL A 329 -22.87 17.44 12.92
N SER A 330 -23.58 18.50 13.32
CA SER A 330 -24.97 18.43 13.80
C SER A 330 -25.84 19.29 12.90
N SER A 331 -26.93 18.74 12.39
CA SER A 331 -27.93 19.45 11.59
C SER A 331 -29.33 18.97 11.98
N ASN A 332 -30.25 19.91 12.24
CA ASN A 332 -31.65 19.64 12.57
C ASN A 332 -31.83 18.58 13.69
N GLY A 333 -31.01 18.64 14.74
CA GLY A 333 -31.06 17.69 15.86
C GLY A 333 -30.38 16.33 15.59
N ASN A 334 -30.02 16.05 14.36
CA ASN A 334 -29.28 14.84 13.99
C ASN A 334 -27.78 15.11 14.02
N ARG A 335 -27.02 14.19 14.64
CA ARG A 335 -25.57 14.28 14.72
C ARG A 335 -24.93 13.20 13.86
N LEU A 336 -24.28 13.60 12.78
CA LEU A 336 -23.47 12.73 11.96
C LEU A 336 -22.05 12.69 12.50
N LYS A 337 -21.61 11.50 12.95
CA LYS A 337 -20.26 11.23 13.39
C LYS A 337 -19.70 10.08 12.56
N TYR A 338 -18.60 10.33 11.84
CA TYR A 338 -17.91 9.30 11.10
C TYR A 338 -16.46 9.22 11.57
N ARG A 339 -16.05 8.04 12.02
CA ARG A 339 -14.72 7.84 12.61
C ARG A 339 -13.63 7.77 11.55
N GLN A 340 -12.42 8.05 11.99
CA GLN A 340 -11.18 7.93 11.22
C GLN A 340 -10.12 7.23 12.04
N TYR A 341 -9.25 6.50 11.34
CA TYR A 341 -8.16 5.77 11.97
C TYR A 341 -6.88 5.97 11.19
N LEU A 342 -5.77 6.07 11.91
CA LEU A 342 -4.43 6.02 11.35
C LEU A 342 -3.97 4.57 11.32
N LEU A 343 -3.60 4.05 10.15
CA LEU A 343 -3.00 2.73 10.01
C LEU A 343 -1.57 2.77 10.59
N ASP A 344 -1.23 1.81 11.44
CA ASP A 344 0.16 1.56 11.85
C ASP A 344 0.87 0.79 10.73
N ASN A 345 1.38 1.54 9.74
CA ASN A 345 1.97 0.93 8.53
C ASN A 345 3.12 -0.02 8.87
N LYS A 346 3.95 0.29 9.86
CA LYS A 346 5.07 -0.56 10.24
C LYS A 346 4.60 -1.94 10.72
N LYS A 347 3.56 -1.97 11.55
CA LYS A 347 2.97 -3.23 12.02
C LYS A 347 2.26 -3.97 10.88
N TYR A 348 1.47 -3.25 10.07
CA TYR A 348 0.75 -3.86 8.97
C TYR A 348 1.70 -4.43 7.92
N PHE A 349 2.71 -3.65 7.49
CA PHE A 349 3.68 -4.09 6.51
C PHE A 349 4.48 -5.32 6.97
N SER A 350 4.72 -5.49 8.28
CA SER A 350 5.33 -6.71 8.82
C SER A 350 4.50 -7.98 8.61
N CYS A 351 3.25 -7.84 8.17
CA CYS A 351 2.39 -8.95 7.76
C CYS A 351 2.46 -9.25 6.26
N LEU A 352 3.10 -8.38 5.47
CA LEU A 352 3.20 -8.53 4.03
C LEU A 352 4.52 -9.21 3.61
N PRO A 353 4.58 -9.84 2.43
CA PRO A 353 5.74 -10.62 2.01
C PRO A 353 7.10 -9.95 2.21
N HIS A 354 7.25 -8.68 1.81
CA HIS A 354 8.52 -7.94 1.94
C HIS A 354 8.77 -7.33 3.34
N GLY A 355 7.78 -7.38 4.21
CA GLY A 355 7.91 -6.90 5.59
C GLY A 355 8.19 -8.01 6.60
N MET A 356 8.06 -9.28 6.19
CA MET A 356 8.31 -10.43 7.05
C MET A 356 9.81 -10.73 7.16
N SER A 357 10.20 -11.32 8.30
CA SER A 357 11.55 -11.85 8.48
C SER A 357 11.77 -13.09 7.61
N GLU A 358 12.99 -13.26 7.10
CA GLU A 358 13.38 -14.50 6.42
C GLU A 358 13.24 -15.68 7.38
N SER A 359 12.86 -16.85 6.86
CA SER A 359 12.70 -18.06 7.64
C SER A 359 13.06 -19.29 6.81
N GLU A 360 13.76 -20.22 7.44
CA GLU A 360 14.12 -21.51 6.84
C GLU A 360 12.92 -22.47 6.76
N ILE A 361 11.81 -22.17 7.45
CA ILE A 361 10.59 -22.97 7.39
C ILE A 361 9.86 -22.64 6.13
N LYS A 362 9.66 -23.60 5.24
CA LYS A 362 8.75 -23.49 4.11
C LYS A 362 7.33 -23.71 4.60
N LEU A 363 6.40 -22.92 4.08
CA LEU A 363 5.00 -22.96 4.48
C LEU A 363 4.11 -22.85 3.24
N VAL A 364 3.17 -23.76 3.13
CA VAL A 364 2.06 -23.70 2.18
C VAL A 364 0.77 -23.65 2.99
N VAL A 365 -0.07 -22.66 2.69
CA VAL A 365 -1.36 -22.49 3.37
C VAL A 365 -2.48 -22.70 2.37
N ARG A 366 -3.48 -23.48 2.75
CA ARG A 366 -4.67 -23.73 1.95
C ARG A 366 -5.91 -23.54 2.79
N HIS A 367 -7.00 -23.14 2.18
CA HIS A 367 -8.29 -22.96 2.86
C HIS A 367 -9.44 -23.49 2.02
N GLY A 368 -10.52 -23.86 2.67
CA GLY A 368 -11.75 -24.31 2.02
C GLY A 368 -12.89 -24.55 2.99
N PRO A 369 -14.10 -24.79 2.48
CA PRO A 369 -15.30 -25.05 3.30
C PRO A 369 -15.23 -26.39 4.04
N SER A 370 -14.38 -27.31 3.59
CA SER A 370 -14.16 -28.61 4.23
C SER A 370 -12.66 -28.98 4.24
N LYS A 371 -12.31 -30.05 4.98
CA LYS A 371 -10.93 -30.57 5.02
C LYS A 371 -10.60 -31.48 3.81
N GLU A 372 -11.47 -31.58 2.83
CA GLU A 372 -11.23 -32.35 1.63
C GLU A 372 -10.25 -31.62 0.72
N ILE A 373 -9.19 -32.32 0.30
CA ILE A 373 -8.10 -31.74 -0.51
C ILE A 373 -8.62 -31.08 -1.79
N THR A 374 -9.63 -31.65 -2.41
CA THR A 374 -10.25 -31.15 -3.65
C THR A 374 -11.02 -29.84 -3.48
N SER A 375 -11.39 -29.48 -2.24
CA SER A 375 -12.10 -28.24 -1.90
C SER A 375 -11.17 -27.12 -1.47
N LEU A 376 -9.86 -27.37 -1.36
CA LEU A 376 -8.88 -26.41 -0.86
C LEU A 376 -8.28 -25.57 -1.98
N SER A 377 -8.20 -24.29 -1.75
CA SER A 377 -7.44 -23.33 -2.56
C SER A 377 -6.27 -22.74 -1.79
N GLU A 378 -5.18 -22.46 -2.49
CA GLU A 378 -4.01 -21.85 -1.90
C GLU A 378 -4.29 -20.42 -1.42
N TYR A 379 -3.66 -20.05 -0.30
CA TYR A 379 -3.80 -18.74 0.30
C TYR A 379 -2.42 -18.09 0.49
N MET A 380 -2.24 -16.93 -0.12
CA MET A 380 -1.05 -16.09 0.07
C MET A 380 -1.25 -15.11 1.21
N ASN A 381 -0.19 -14.77 1.86
CA ASN A 381 -0.19 -13.92 3.06
C ASN A 381 -0.90 -12.58 2.83
N CYS A 382 -1.94 -12.29 3.60
CA CYS A 382 -2.77 -11.08 3.49
C CYS A 382 -3.34 -10.81 2.07
N SER A 383 -3.60 -11.87 1.26
CA SER A 383 -4.01 -11.69 -0.14
C SER A 383 -5.51 -11.45 -0.34
N LYS A 384 -6.34 -12.01 0.54
CA LYS A 384 -7.81 -11.96 0.44
C LYS A 384 -8.45 -12.31 1.79
N VAL A 385 -9.76 -12.19 1.92
CA VAL A 385 -10.49 -12.71 3.09
C VAL A 385 -10.78 -14.19 2.94
N ILE A 386 -10.80 -14.90 4.08
CA ILE A 386 -11.35 -16.25 4.21
C ILE A 386 -12.70 -16.11 4.93
N PRO A 387 -13.79 -16.67 4.41
CA PRO A 387 -15.07 -16.67 5.11
C PRO A 387 -14.99 -17.37 6.47
N LYS A 388 -15.82 -16.95 7.43
CA LYS A 388 -15.99 -17.68 8.70
C LYS A 388 -16.45 -19.10 8.45
N ASN A 389 -16.14 -19.99 9.38
CA ASN A 389 -16.47 -21.41 9.35
C ASN A 389 -15.79 -22.19 8.22
N ASN A 390 -14.70 -21.66 7.66
CA ASN A 390 -13.82 -22.39 6.77
C ASN A 390 -12.70 -23.07 7.55
N HIS A 391 -12.06 -24.03 6.92
CA HIS A 391 -10.88 -24.72 7.41
C HIS A 391 -9.64 -24.15 6.73
N VAL A 392 -8.56 -24.00 7.50
CA VAL A 392 -7.25 -23.56 7.02
C VAL A 392 -6.23 -24.64 7.37
N ASN A 393 -5.50 -25.08 6.39
CA ASN A 393 -4.41 -26.06 6.52
C ASN A 393 -3.07 -25.34 6.40
N PHE A 394 -2.17 -25.62 7.31
CA PHE A 394 -0.79 -25.14 7.33
C PHE A 394 0.15 -26.34 7.16
N ASP A 395 0.68 -26.51 5.95
CA ASP A 395 1.68 -27.53 5.63
C ASP A 395 3.08 -26.92 5.72
N VAL A 396 3.92 -27.48 6.60
CA VAL A 396 5.26 -26.96 6.90
C VAL A 396 6.33 -27.97 6.51
N GLU A 397 7.46 -27.46 6.01
CA GLU A 397 8.69 -28.21 5.74
C GLU A 397 9.88 -27.46 6.33
N TYR A 398 10.72 -28.18 7.06
CA TYR A 398 12.03 -27.71 7.50
C TYR A 398 13.09 -28.72 7.07
N THR A 399 14.21 -28.24 6.54
CA THR A 399 15.30 -29.07 6.05
C THR A 399 16.58 -28.78 6.82
N ASN A 400 17.09 -29.80 7.52
CA ASN A 400 18.37 -29.71 8.21
C ASN A 400 18.99 -31.09 8.34
N SER A 401 20.11 -31.31 7.64
CA SER A 401 20.85 -32.58 7.63
C SER A 401 21.67 -32.84 8.91
N SER A 402 21.89 -31.80 9.74
CA SER A 402 22.70 -31.88 10.97
C SER A 402 21.92 -32.47 12.14
N ILE A 403 20.59 -32.57 12.05
CA ILE A 403 19.74 -33.13 13.11
C ILE A 403 19.93 -34.65 13.15
N LYS A 404 20.23 -35.17 14.34
CA LYS A 404 20.46 -36.60 14.53
C LYS A 404 19.16 -37.39 14.34
N SER A 405 19.29 -38.64 13.95
CA SER A 405 18.13 -39.53 13.78
C SER A 405 17.36 -39.79 15.06
N THR A 406 18.04 -39.66 16.22
CA THR A 406 17.48 -39.85 17.57
C THR A 406 16.78 -38.63 18.13
N ASP A 407 16.95 -37.45 17.52
CA ASP A 407 16.36 -36.22 18.00
C ASP A 407 14.84 -36.18 17.75
N ASN A 408 14.10 -35.76 18.77
CA ASN A 408 12.67 -35.46 18.66
C ASN A 408 12.50 -34.07 18.03
N VAL A 409 11.86 -34.01 16.82
CA VAL A 409 11.59 -32.77 16.12
C VAL A 409 10.09 -32.52 16.10
N GLU A 410 9.69 -31.34 16.54
CA GLU A 410 8.30 -30.91 16.62
C GLU A 410 8.14 -29.51 16.02
N PHE A 411 6.99 -29.24 15.43
CA PHE A 411 6.58 -27.90 15.04
C PHE A 411 5.62 -27.35 16.08
N LYS A 412 5.90 -26.13 16.56
CA LYS A 412 4.98 -25.36 17.39
C LYS A 412 4.19 -24.42 16.48
N PHE A 413 2.87 -24.53 16.54
CA PHE A 413 1.92 -23.63 15.93
C PHE A 413 1.28 -22.78 17.01
N GLU A 414 1.34 -21.45 16.87
CA GLU A 414 0.82 -20.49 17.84
C GLU A 414 -0.14 -19.54 17.14
N VAL A 415 -1.42 -19.60 17.48
CA VAL A 415 -2.49 -18.77 16.94
C VAL A 415 -2.65 -17.51 17.77
N ILE A 416 -2.58 -16.35 17.12
CA ILE A 416 -2.84 -15.04 17.72
C ILE A 416 -3.99 -14.39 16.99
N ASN A 417 -5.12 -14.24 17.67
CA ASN A 417 -6.30 -13.57 17.17
C ASN A 417 -6.30 -12.10 17.57
N THR A 418 -6.77 -11.23 16.70
CA THR A 418 -6.86 -9.78 16.94
C THR A 418 -8.25 -9.24 16.62
N GLY A 419 -8.52 -8.00 17.02
CA GLY A 419 -9.74 -7.30 16.70
C GLY A 419 -10.87 -7.52 17.72
N LYS A 420 -11.95 -6.77 17.51
CA LYS A 420 -13.09 -6.71 18.43
C LYS A 420 -13.77 -8.06 18.62
N ASP A 421 -13.97 -8.81 17.53
CA ASP A 421 -14.67 -10.09 17.54
C ASP A 421 -13.96 -11.14 18.42
N ALA A 422 -12.63 -11.19 18.35
CA ALA A 422 -11.81 -12.03 19.21
C ALA A 422 -11.84 -11.57 20.68
N LYS A 423 -11.79 -10.25 20.93
CA LYS A 423 -11.84 -9.66 22.26
C LYS A 423 -13.16 -9.90 22.99
N GLU A 424 -14.29 -9.84 22.30
CA GLU A 424 -15.60 -10.09 22.91
C GLU A 424 -15.75 -11.51 23.44
N LYS A 425 -15.12 -12.49 22.79
CA LYS A 425 -15.12 -13.89 23.22
C LYS A 425 -14.23 -14.16 24.45
N ASN A 426 -13.37 -13.23 24.80
CA ASN A 426 -12.50 -13.32 25.98
C ASN A 426 -13.25 -13.34 27.32
N LYS A 427 -14.50 -12.93 27.32
CA LYS A 427 -15.36 -12.97 28.52
C LYS A 427 -15.60 -14.38 29.08
N GLU A 428 -15.23 -15.42 28.34
CA GLU A 428 -15.37 -16.84 28.74
C GLU A 428 -14.09 -17.44 29.29
N GLY A 429 -13.07 -16.66 29.68
CA GLY A 429 -11.84 -17.11 30.32
C GLY A 429 -10.76 -17.70 29.43
N ARG A 430 -10.90 -17.57 28.12
CA ARG A 430 -9.86 -17.88 27.13
C ARG A 430 -9.36 -16.61 26.44
N GLU A 431 -8.09 -16.30 26.59
CA GLU A 431 -7.48 -15.08 26.07
C GLU A 431 -7.57 -15.02 24.54
N TYR A 432 -8.58 -14.33 23.99
CA TYR A 432 -8.84 -14.11 22.55
C TYR A 432 -8.99 -15.38 21.69
N GLY A 433 -9.20 -16.55 22.28
CA GLY A 433 -9.12 -17.82 21.57
C GLY A 433 -7.70 -18.16 21.08
N ASN A 434 -6.69 -17.46 21.61
CA ASN A 434 -5.28 -17.75 21.35
C ASN A 434 -4.92 -19.11 21.91
N HIS A 435 -4.13 -19.88 21.19
CA HIS A 435 -3.71 -21.21 21.62
C HIS A 435 -2.44 -21.65 20.90
N GLU A 436 -1.85 -22.71 21.43
CA GLU A 436 -0.65 -23.31 20.90
C GLU A 436 -0.86 -24.80 20.68
N SER A 437 -0.20 -25.34 19.66
CA SER A 437 -0.21 -26.76 19.35
C SER A 437 1.19 -27.23 19.00
N MET A 438 1.60 -28.37 19.59
CA MET A 438 2.84 -29.06 19.23
C MET A 438 2.51 -30.24 18.32
N VAL A 439 3.13 -30.30 17.16
CA VAL A 439 2.92 -31.36 16.18
C VAL A 439 4.26 -32.05 15.89
N LYS A 440 4.32 -33.35 16.15
CA LYS A 440 5.52 -34.16 15.87
C LYS A 440 5.79 -34.19 14.35
N ALA A 441 7.03 -33.94 13.98
CA ALA A 441 7.43 -33.93 12.59
C ALA A 441 7.52 -35.36 12.01
N ASN A 442 7.04 -35.52 10.78
CA ASN A 442 7.38 -36.67 9.95
C ASN A 442 8.78 -36.45 9.36
N LYS A 443 9.65 -37.46 9.46
CA LYS A 443 11.04 -37.40 9.01
C LYS A 443 11.25 -38.22 7.75
N LEU A 444 11.79 -37.62 6.72
CA LEU A 444 12.21 -38.30 5.48
C LEU A 444 13.48 -37.65 4.92
N GLY A 445 14.61 -38.34 4.96
CA GLY A 445 15.84 -37.93 4.28
C GLY A 445 16.37 -36.54 4.71
N GLY A 446 16.30 -36.17 5.99
CA GLY A 446 16.72 -34.84 6.50
C GLY A 446 15.69 -33.74 6.31
N LYS A 447 14.53 -34.05 5.73
CA LYS A 447 13.34 -33.21 5.69
C LYS A 447 12.40 -33.55 6.85
N TYR A 448 11.85 -32.54 7.47
CA TYR A 448 10.89 -32.61 8.56
C TYR A 448 9.63 -31.90 8.12
N THR A 449 8.49 -32.60 8.16
CA THR A 449 7.20 -32.07 7.71
C THR A 449 6.12 -32.23 8.75
N ALA A 450 5.19 -31.30 8.80
CA ALA A 450 3.97 -31.43 9.59
C ALA A 450 2.81 -30.71 8.92
N SER A 451 1.59 -31.06 9.29
CA SER A 451 0.36 -30.41 8.86
C SER A 451 -0.48 -30.05 10.07
N HIS A 452 -1.02 -28.84 10.09
CA HIS A 452 -1.87 -28.34 11.15
C HIS A 452 -3.13 -27.68 10.59
N TRP A 453 -4.26 -27.89 11.27
CA TRP A 453 -5.56 -27.40 10.84
C TRP A 453 -6.16 -26.46 11.86
N GLU A 454 -6.68 -25.33 11.35
CA GLU A 454 -7.46 -24.36 12.12
C GLU A 454 -8.82 -24.10 11.48
N GLU A 455 -9.74 -23.54 12.27
CA GLU A 455 -11.04 -23.06 11.80
C GLU A 455 -11.13 -21.56 11.91
N THR A 456 -11.73 -20.91 10.89
CA THR A 456 -11.92 -19.46 10.85
C THR A 456 -13.16 -19.05 11.67
N LYS A 457 -12.95 -18.43 12.84
CA LYS A 457 -14.05 -18.11 13.78
C LYS A 457 -14.28 -16.62 13.99
N TYR A 458 -13.21 -15.82 14.01
CA TYR A 458 -13.27 -14.41 14.38
C TYR A 458 -12.99 -13.53 13.18
N LYS A 459 -13.76 -12.44 13.02
CA LYS A 459 -13.53 -11.42 12.00
C LYS A 459 -12.29 -10.59 12.35
N GLY A 460 -11.35 -10.44 11.42
CA GLY A 460 -10.16 -9.62 11.61
C GLY A 460 -8.92 -10.14 10.90
N LEU A 461 -7.78 -9.54 11.22
CA LEU A 461 -6.46 -9.94 10.75
C LEU A 461 -5.77 -10.77 11.84
N HIS A 462 -5.56 -12.04 11.60
CA HIS A 462 -5.02 -12.99 12.57
C HIS A 462 -3.66 -13.52 12.13
N HIS A 463 -2.93 -14.10 13.08
CA HIS A 463 -1.57 -14.58 12.86
C HIS A 463 -1.40 -16.03 13.29
N MET A 464 -0.65 -16.77 12.49
CA MET A 464 -0.03 -18.04 12.84
C MET A 464 1.47 -17.82 12.98
N PHE A 465 2.04 -18.17 14.13
CA PHE A 465 3.49 -18.23 14.31
C PHE A 465 3.92 -19.69 14.34
N ILE A 466 4.98 -20.01 13.63
CA ILE A 466 5.48 -21.37 13.48
C ILE A 466 6.96 -21.39 13.83
N SER A 467 7.36 -22.33 14.68
CA SER A 467 8.77 -22.56 15.01
C SER A 467 9.09 -24.05 15.14
N VAL A 468 10.34 -24.43 14.92
CA VAL A 468 10.83 -25.79 15.08
C VAL A 468 11.42 -25.95 16.47
N TYR A 469 11.07 -27.03 17.13
CA TYR A 469 11.60 -27.47 18.40
C TYR A 469 12.38 -28.78 18.22
N ILE A 470 13.54 -28.87 18.86
CA ILE A 470 14.37 -30.07 18.87
C ILE A 470 14.61 -30.47 20.34
N ASN A 471 14.21 -31.68 20.72
CA ASN A 471 14.32 -32.18 22.07
C ASN A 471 13.71 -31.24 23.15
N GLY A 472 12.59 -30.59 22.78
CA GLY A 472 11.86 -29.66 23.65
C GLY A 472 12.40 -28.23 23.69
N GLN A 473 13.46 -27.90 22.95
CA GLN A 473 14.02 -26.53 22.87
C GLN A 473 13.73 -25.92 21.55
N GLN A 474 13.36 -24.61 21.54
CA GLN A 474 13.15 -23.86 20.29
C GLN A 474 14.46 -23.75 19.53
N TYR A 475 14.43 -24.12 18.27
CA TYR A 475 15.62 -24.18 17.40
C TYR A 475 15.61 -23.08 16.32
N THR A 476 14.45 -22.68 15.80
CA THR A 476 14.34 -21.64 14.78
C THR A 476 13.65 -20.40 15.31
N GLU A 477 13.90 -19.27 14.67
CA GLU A 477 13.03 -18.09 14.80
C GLU A 477 11.61 -18.42 14.35
N LYS A 478 10.64 -17.66 14.87
CA LYS A 478 9.23 -17.82 14.53
C LYS A 478 8.97 -17.31 13.11
N LYS A 479 8.45 -18.16 12.23
CA LYS A 479 7.85 -17.74 10.98
C LYS A 479 6.44 -17.23 11.23
N LYS A 480 6.17 -15.99 10.83
CA LYS A 480 4.85 -15.36 10.90
C LYS A 480 4.08 -15.61 9.60
N PHE A 481 2.81 -15.91 9.73
CA PHE A 481 1.86 -15.91 8.62
C PHE A 481 0.59 -15.17 9.06
N SER A 482 0.01 -14.36 8.17
CA SER A 482 -1.14 -13.51 8.50
C SER A 482 -2.27 -13.71 7.50
N LEU A 483 -3.49 -13.74 8.01
CA LEU A 483 -4.68 -13.97 7.20
C LEU A 483 -5.87 -13.14 7.68
N PHE A 484 -6.69 -12.69 6.74
CA PHE A 484 -7.96 -12.02 7.02
C PHE A 484 -9.12 -13.01 7.07
N ILE A 485 -9.98 -12.84 8.06
CA ILE A 485 -11.25 -13.57 8.21
C ILE A 485 -12.39 -12.54 8.22
N ALA A 486 -13.46 -12.79 7.47
CA ALA A 486 -14.66 -11.94 7.45
C ALA A 486 -15.97 -12.74 7.36
#